data_feca5e117384c6171ea0e84d6f55e9f1
#
_entry.id   feca5e117384c6171ea0e84d6f55e9f1
#
_cell.length_a   1.000
_cell.length_b   1.000
_cell.length_c   1.000
_cell.angle_alpha   90.00
_cell.angle_beta   90.00
_cell.angle_gamma   90.00
#
_symmetry.space_group_name_H-M   'P 1'
#
loop_
_entity.id
_entity.type
_entity.pdbx_description
1 polymer ?
#
loop_
_entity_poly.entity_id
_entity_poly.type
_entity_poly.pdbx_seq_one_letter_code
_entity_poly.pdbx_strand_id
1 'polypeptide(L)'
;MQVRKAASLVVCVAAMLVAMASLASAGAYTAVISYGDSLSDNGNLYAHTGQPPSPYWMGRFSNGPVTVEYLANSLHTPLMDFAWGGATTGVGNYGDGGNQTSFGAHGLPGMQPELSVSLGTITPIASTWLFVVWGGPNDFLTNGFTTATADTAVANLIGIVGDLKLLGAQHILVPGMPDLGLTPDYLGNTGATAMSIYFNHELVSLLPSGVIYFNTFNFMQEVVADGSAFGFTNVNTPCFNGITVCANPDQYLFWDGFHPTTAADVILAGQFEKAVTPEPSTFLMLGTGIAGLAGVLKRKLSA
;
A
#
# COMPACT_ATOMS: atom_id res chain seq x y z
N MET A 1 -15.18 -39.57 38.06
CA MET A 1 -14.15 -38.56 38.41
C MET A 1 -13.15 -38.33 37.27
N GLN A 2 -12.73 -39.35 36.52
CA GLN A 2 -11.78 -39.24 35.41
C GLN A 2 -12.30 -38.45 34.18
N VAL A 3 -13.57 -38.59 33.81
CA VAL A 3 -14.16 -37.88 32.64
C VAL A 3 -14.20 -36.35 32.85
N ARG A 4 -14.47 -35.88 34.09
CA ARG A 4 -14.46 -34.45 34.41
C ARG A 4 -13.04 -33.82 34.34
N LYS A 5 -12.00 -34.59 34.74
CA LYS A 5 -10.60 -34.13 34.64
C LYS A 5 -10.11 -34.05 33.20
N ALA A 6 -10.55 -34.96 32.32
CA ALA A 6 -10.23 -34.94 30.91
C ALA A 6 -10.90 -33.76 30.19
N ALA A 7 -12.17 -33.46 30.50
CA ALA A 7 -12.88 -32.31 29.94
C ALA A 7 -12.25 -30.98 30.37
N SER A 8 -11.86 -30.82 31.64
CA SER A 8 -11.15 -29.61 32.10
C SER A 8 -9.81 -29.42 31.42
N LEU A 9 -9.05 -30.47 31.17
CA LEU A 9 -7.74 -30.41 30.51
C LEU A 9 -7.92 -29.94 29.03
N VAL A 10 -8.91 -30.46 28.33
CA VAL A 10 -9.21 -30.09 26.96
C VAL A 10 -9.61 -28.61 26.85
N VAL A 11 -10.44 -28.10 27.76
CA VAL A 11 -10.84 -26.69 27.82
C VAL A 11 -9.65 -25.80 28.15
N CYS A 12 -8.78 -26.17 29.08
CA CYS A 12 -7.58 -25.38 29.38
C CYS A 12 -6.58 -25.35 28.21
N VAL A 13 -6.37 -26.45 27.51
CA VAL A 13 -5.51 -26.50 26.33
C VAL A 13 -6.08 -25.69 25.18
N ALA A 14 -7.40 -25.77 24.94
CA ALA A 14 -8.07 -24.93 23.92
C ALA A 14 -7.99 -23.46 24.29
N ALA A 15 -8.19 -23.08 25.55
CA ALA A 15 -8.06 -21.68 26.00
C ALA A 15 -6.61 -21.16 25.90
N MET A 16 -5.59 -21.99 26.20
CA MET A 16 -4.19 -21.63 25.98
C MET A 16 -3.85 -21.47 24.49
N LEU A 17 -4.36 -22.33 23.62
CA LEU A 17 -4.14 -22.21 22.16
C LEU A 17 -4.77 -20.95 21.57
N VAL A 18 -5.95 -20.57 22.05
CA VAL A 18 -6.62 -19.31 21.66
C VAL A 18 -5.84 -18.09 22.17
N ALA A 19 -5.33 -18.14 23.42
CA ALA A 19 -4.53 -17.07 24.00
C ALA A 19 -3.16 -16.92 23.29
N MET A 20 -2.55 -18.02 22.84
CA MET A 20 -1.29 -17.97 22.09
C MET A 20 -1.49 -17.50 20.65
N ALA A 21 -2.64 -17.77 20.04
CA ALA A 21 -2.97 -17.26 18.71
C ALA A 21 -3.15 -15.72 18.69
N SER A 22 -3.70 -15.14 19.76
CA SER A 22 -3.81 -13.68 19.91
C SER A 22 -2.46 -12.98 20.17
N LEU A 23 -1.46 -13.70 20.70
CA LEU A 23 -0.11 -13.17 20.90
C LEU A 23 0.77 -13.24 19.65
N ALA A 24 0.44 -14.10 18.68
CA ALA A 24 1.19 -14.22 17.43
C ALA A 24 0.83 -13.13 16.41
N SER A 25 -0.25 -12.37 16.64
CA SER A 25 -0.70 -11.27 15.77
C SER A 25 -0.23 -9.88 16.23
N ALA A 26 0.32 -9.76 17.43
CA ALA A 26 0.71 -8.47 17.97
C ALA A 26 2.20 -8.21 17.74
N GLY A 27 2.51 -7.33 16.80
CA GLY A 27 3.80 -6.66 16.82
C GLY A 27 4.79 -7.07 15.75
N ALA A 28 4.37 -7.05 14.50
CA ALA A 28 5.36 -7.20 13.43
C ALA A 28 6.12 -5.89 13.19
N TYR A 29 5.44 -4.72 13.21
CA TYR A 29 6.04 -3.47 12.76
C TYR A 29 6.13 -2.43 13.86
N THR A 30 7.26 -1.69 13.90
CA THR A 30 7.48 -0.59 14.87
C THR A 30 7.50 0.78 14.20
N ALA A 31 7.52 0.85 12.89
CA ALA A 31 7.29 2.03 12.08
C ALA A 31 6.86 1.63 10.67
N VAL A 32 6.08 2.50 10.00
CA VAL A 32 5.89 2.50 8.55
C VAL A 32 6.74 3.61 7.97
N ILE A 33 7.54 3.30 6.95
CA ILE A 33 8.34 4.26 6.20
C ILE A 33 7.83 4.28 4.76
N SER A 34 7.42 5.44 4.25
CA SER A 34 6.79 5.58 2.94
C SER A 34 7.66 6.40 1.98
N TYR A 35 7.80 5.91 0.76
CA TYR A 35 8.34 6.59 -0.41
C TYR A 35 7.34 6.51 -1.53
N GLY A 36 7.11 7.61 -2.24
CA GLY A 36 6.15 7.61 -3.32
C GLY A 36 5.75 8.99 -3.81
N ASP A 37 4.57 9.04 -4.33
CA ASP A 37 4.00 10.25 -4.94
C ASP A 37 2.78 10.76 -4.15
N SER A 38 1.85 11.44 -4.84
CA SER A 38 0.63 12.01 -4.27
C SER A 38 -0.30 10.98 -3.61
N LEU A 39 -0.17 9.68 -3.94
CA LEU A 39 -0.95 8.61 -3.31
C LEU A 39 -0.50 8.30 -1.88
N SER A 40 0.69 8.78 -1.50
CA SER A 40 1.29 8.56 -0.19
C SER A 40 1.63 9.85 0.55
N ASP A 41 1.85 10.98 -0.15
CA ASP A 41 2.26 12.27 0.43
C ASP A 41 1.29 12.75 1.51
N ASN A 42 1.76 12.80 2.75
CA ASN A 42 0.99 13.27 3.89
C ASN A 42 1.16 14.77 4.17
N GLY A 43 1.59 15.54 3.18
CA GLY A 43 1.70 17.01 3.20
C GLY A 43 3.12 17.54 3.03
N ASN A 44 4.09 16.73 2.58
CA ASN A 44 5.47 17.15 2.32
C ASN A 44 5.53 18.22 1.21
N LEU A 45 4.88 17.99 0.09
CA LEU A 45 4.77 18.98 -0.99
C LEU A 45 4.06 20.25 -0.50
N TYR A 46 2.98 20.11 0.26
CA TYR A 46 2.23 21.25 0.81
C TYR A 46 3.08 22.10 1.75
N ALA A 47 3.82 21.49 2.65
CA ALA A 47 4.71 22.18 3.57
C ALA A 47 5.77 23.03 2.85
N HIS A 48 6.19 22.61 1.65
CA HIS A 48 7.19 23.30 0.86
C HIS A 48 6.59 24.34 -0.12
N THR A 49 5.44 24.05 -0.70
CA THR A 49 4.88 24.84 -1.83
C THR A 49 3.54 25.49 -1.54
N GLY A 50 2.81 25.06 -0.50
CA GLY A 50 1.41 25.39 -0.29
C GLY A 50 0.43 24.66 -1.24
N GLN A 51 0.90 23.66 -2.00
CA GLN A 51 0.09 22.87 -2.92
C GLN A 51 -0.09 21.42 -2.40
N PRO A 52 -1.24 20.79 -2.63
CA PRO A 52 -2.46 21.35 -3.19
C PRO A 52 -3.23 22.21 -2.18
N PRO A 53 -3.94 23.28 -2.61
CA PRO A 53 -4.73 24.13 -1.73
C PRO A 53 -6.08 23.46 -1.39
N SER A 54 -6.86 24.08 -0.48
CA SER A 54 -8.27 23.70 -0.29
C SER A 54 -9.02 23.63 -1.63
N PRO A 55 -9.87 22.62 -1.84
CA PRO A 55 -10.51 21.71 -0.87
C PRO A 55 -9.74 20.41 -0.59
N TYR A 56 -8.48 20.29 -0.98
CA TYR A 56 -7.62 19.18 -0.59
C TYR A 56 -7.32 19.25 0.92
N TRP A 57 -7.42 18.10 1.59
CA TRP A 57 -7.31 18.08 3.04
C TRP A 57 -5.86 18.18 3.53
N MET A 58 -5.50 19.30 4.15
CA MET A 58 -4.20 19.52 4.79
C MET A 58 -3.00 19.13 3.90
N GLY A 59 -3.09 19.40 2.60
CA GLY A 59 -2.03 19.14 1.63
C GLY A 59 -1.94 17.72 1.08
N ARG A 60 -2.88 16.83 1.45
CA ARG A 60 -3.02 15.51 0.80
C ARG A 60 -3.77 15.68 -0.51
N PHE A 61 -3.43 14.85 -1.50
CA PHE A 61 -4.20 14.78 -2.75
C PHE A 61 -5.49 13.97 -2.59
N SER A 62 -6.22 14.25 -1.50
CA SER A 62 -7.46 13.60 -1.12
C SER A 62 -8.31 14.54 -0.27
N ASN A 63 -9.53 14.15 0.10
CA ASN A 63 -10.39 14.88 1.04
C ASN A 63 -10.16 14.48 2.52
N GLY A 64 -9.12 13.71 2.81
CA GLY A 64 -8.72 13.27 4.16
C GLY A 64 -7.33 12.64 4.14
N PRO A 65 -6.97 11.85 5.17
CA PRO A 65 -5.71 11.12 5.18
C PRO A 65 -5.58 10.16 4.00
N VAL A 66 -4.34 9.89 3.57
CA VAL A 66 -4.01 8.97 2.48
C VAL A 66 -3.76 7.55 2.99
N THR A 67 -3.70 6.58 2.07
CA THR A 67 -3.61 5.14 2.36
C THR A 67 -2.54 4.77 3.39
N VAL A 68 -1.33 5.32 3.30
CA VAL A 68 -0.22 4.97 4.21
C VAL A 68 -0.43 5.49 5.64
N GLU A 69 -1.17 6.59 5.82
CA GLU A 69 -1.54 7.10 7.15
C GLU A 69 -2.52 6.13 7.84
N TYR A 70 -3.51 5.63 7.10
CA TYR A 70 -4.44 4.63 7.62
C TYR A 70 -3.76 3.29 7.88
N LEU A 71 -2.84 2.87 7.02
CA LEU A 71 -2.05 1.66 7.23
C LEU A 71 -1.22 1.74 8.52
N ALA A 72 -0.49 2.84 8.72
CA ALA A 72 0.29 3.04 9.95
C ALA A 72 -0.60 3.04 11.20
N ASN A 73 -1.77 3.69 11.12
CA ASN A 73 -2.73 3.71 12.21
C ASN A 73 -3.30 2.32 12.52
N SER A 74 -3.67 1.52 11.52
CA SER A 74 -4.19 0.17 11.72
C SER A 74 -3.15 -0.77 12.31
N LEU A 75 -1.88 -0.61 11.94
CA LEU A 75 -0.74 -1.32 12.51
C LEU A 75 -0.30 -0.77 13.88
N HIS A 76 -0.96 0.27 14.40
CA HIS A 76 -0.63 0.95 15.65
C HIS A 76 0.82 1.42 15.75
N THR A 77 1.38 1.96 14.67
CA THR A 77 2.78 2.32 14.57
C THR A 77 2.93 3.72 13.95
N PRO A 78 4.01 4.47 14.28
CA PRO A 78 4.27 5.76 13.66
C PRO A 78 4.53 5.62 12.16
N LEU A 79 4.15 6.67 11.40
CA LEU A 79 4.50 6.86 10.00
C LEU A 79 5.68 7.84 9.88
N MET A 80 6.69 7.47 9.11
CA MET A 80 7.70 8.38 8.57
C MET A 80 7.50 8.44 7.06
N ASP A 81 6.92 9.52 6.58
CA ASP A 81 6.59 9.69 5.17
C ASP A 81 7.55 10.63 4.48
N PHE A 82 8.19 10.13 3.42
CA PHE A 82 9.11 10.86 2.55
C PHE A 82 8.54 11.08 1.14
N ALA A 83 7.31 10.63 0.88
CA ALA A 83 6.64 10.78 -0.40
C ALA A 83 6.35 12.24 -0.74
N TRP A 84 6.46 12.60 -2.02
CA TRP A 84 6.16 13.95 -2.53
C TRP A 84 5.14 13.89 -3.65
N GLY A 85 4.06 14.63 -3.52
CA GLY A 85 3.07 14.77 -4.59
C GLY A 85 3.75 15.13 -5.92
N GLY A 86 3.42 14.38 -6.99
CA GLY A 86 4.03 14.57 -8.31
C GLY A 86 5.39 13.89 -8.52
N ALA A 87 5.97 13.21 -7.52
CA ALA A 87 7.26 12.53 -7.67
C ALA A 87 7.20 11.48 -8.79
N THR A 88 8.17 11.51 -9.72
CA THR A 88 8.45 10.37 -10.60
C THR A 88 9.25 9.32 -9.82
N THR A 89 9.34 8.12 -10.33
CA THR A 89 10.19 7.08 -9.70
C THR A 89 11.67 7.43 -9.70
N GLY A 90 12.08 8.37 -10.55
CA GLY A 90 13.46 8.81 -10.74
C GLY A 90 13.84 10.07 -9.95
N VAL A 91 14.46 11.02 -10.63
CA VAL A 91 15.10 12.19 -10.02
C VAL A 91 14.15 13.34 -9.74
N GLY A 92 13.28 13.67 -10.68
CA GLY A 92 12.47 14.88 -10.65
C GLY A 92 11.00 14.63 -10.41
N ASN A 93 10.24 15.72 -10.43
CA ASN A 93 8.85 15.77 -10.06
C ASN A 93 8.01 16.37 -11.22
N TYR A 94 6.86 15.76 -11.50
CA TYR A 94 5.91 16.23 -12.51
C TYR A 94 5.44 17.66 -12.23
N GLY A 95 5.23 18.00 -10.94
CA GLY A 95 4.64 19.28 -10.52
C GLY A 95 5.45 20.53 -10.89
N ASP A 96 6.74 20.41 -11.17
CA ASP A 96 7.61 21.51 -11.58
C ASP A 96 8.29 21.32 -12.94
N GLY A 97 7.84 20.32 -13.71
CA GLY A 97 8.39 19.97 -15.02
C GLY A 97 9.63 19.09 -14.99
N GLY A 98 9.93 18.50 -13.82
CA GLY A 98 10.93 17.45 -13.70
C GLY A 98 10.46 16.11 -14.28
N ASN A 99 11.38 15.17 -14.41
CA ASN A 99 11.12 13.86 -15.00
C ASN A 99 12.00 12.77 -14.35
N GLN A 100 11.98 11.56 -14.90
CA GLN A 100 12.74 10.41 -14.39
C GLN A 100 14.25 10.67 -14.26
N THR A 101 14.83 11.59 -15.02
CA THR A 101 16.29 11.79 -15.11
C THR A 101 16.75 13.19 -14.69
N SER A 102 15.85 14.15 -14.50
CA SER A 102 16.20 15.53 -14.18
C SER A 102 15.20 16.20 -13.26
N PHE A 103 15.71 17.07 -12.39
CA PHE A 103 14.87 17.98 -11.62
C PHE A 103 14.18 19.00 -12.54
N GLY A 104 13.02 19.46 -12.09
CA GLY A 104 12.29 20.57 -12.71
C GLY A 104 12.75 21.95 -12.24
N ALA A 105 11.92 22.98 -12.53
CA ALA A 105 12.26 24.37 -12.33
C ALA A 105 12.47 24.77 -10.85
N HIS A 106 11.86 24.04 -9.92
CA HIS A 106 11.93 24.32 -8.47
C HIS A 106 12.71 23.25 -7.69
N GLY A 107 13.26 22.25 -8.38
CA GLY A 107 14.05 21.18 -7.78
C GLY A 107 13.24 20.24 -6.89
N LEU A 108 11.92 20.09 -7.16
CA LEU A 108 11.09 19.16 -6.43
C LEU A 108 11.59 17.72 -6.65
N PRO A 109 11.64 16.89 -5.59
CA PRO A 109 12.23 15.57 -5.67
C PRO A 109 11.31 14.55 -6.36
N GLY A 110 11.95 13.56 -7.00
CA GLY A 110 11.39 12.25 -7.28
C GLY A 110 11.75 11.26 -6.19
N MET A 111 11.39 9.99 -6.37
CA MET A 111 11.55 8.96 -5.33
C MET A 111 13.03 8.60 -5.03
N GLN A 112 13.95 8.74 -5.99
CA GLN A 112 15.38 8.51 -5.72
C GLN A 112 15.96 9.54 -4.73
N PRO A 113 15.75 10.87 -4.90
CA PRO A 113 16.08 11.85 -3.87
C PRO A 113 15.38 11.66 -2.54
N GLU A 114 14.10 11.21 -2.51
CA GLU A 114 13.39 10.89 -1.26
C GLU A 114 14.18 9.88 -0.43
N LEU A 115 14.60 8.77 -1.05
CA LEU A 115 15.44 7.78 -0.39
C LEU A 115 16.75 8.40 0.08
N SER A 116 17.45 9.12 -0.80
CA SER A 116 18.77 9.69 -0.48
C SER A 116 18.74 10.64 0.72
N VAL A 117 17.73 11.52 0.77
CA VAL A 117 17.54 12.51 1.86
C VAL A 117 17.15 11.80 3.16
N SER A 118 16.35 10.74 3.09
CA SER A 118 15.88 10.01 4.27
C SER A 118 16.98 9.24 5.01
N LEU A 119 18.10 8.89 4.34
CA LEU A 119 19.15 8.03 4.90
C LEU A 119 19.69 8.53 6.24
N GLY A 120 19.81 9.85 6.41
CA GLY A 120 20.24 10.45 7.67
C GLY A 120 19.29 10.22 8.85
N THR A 121 18.02 9.95 8.55
CA THR A 121 16.96 9.71 9.54
C THR A 121 16.72 8.23 9.78
N ILE A 122 16.78 7.39 8.72
CA ILE A 122 16.37 5.98 8.79
C ILE A 122 17.54 5.01 9.03
N THR A 123 18.77 5.47 9.08
CA THR A 123 19.91 4.56 9.35
C THR A 123 20.38 4.64 10.80
N PRO A 124 20.61 3.49 11.48
CA PRO A 124 20.46 2.12 10.97
C PRO A 124 19.00 1.69 10.85
N ILE A 125 18.67 0.94 9.80
CA ILE A 125 17.32 0.40 9.60
C ILE A 125 17.01 -0.66 10.66
N ALA A 126 15.84 -0.53 11.30
CA ALA A 126 15.33 -1.56 12.20
C ALA A 126 14.66 -2.70 11.41
N SER A 127 14.94 -3.94 11.78
CA SER A 127 14.39 -5.13 11.12
C SER A 127 12.86 -5.25 11.23
N THR A 128 12.24 -4.47 12.12
CA THR A 128 10.81 -4.43 12.37
C THR A 128 10.10 -3.28 11.63
N TRP A 129 10.78 -2.53 10.78
CA TRP A 129 10.15 -1.48 9.99
C TRP A 129 9.53 -2.03 8.71
N LEU A 130 8.34 -1.53 8.38
CA LEU A 130 7.68 -1.77 7.11
C LEU A 130 7.97 -0.60 6.17
N PHE A 131 8.57 -0.87 5.02
CA PHE A 131 8.76 0.09 3.96
C PHE A 131 7.64 -0.04 2.93
N VAL A 132 7.03 1.08 2.54
CA VAL A 132 6.09 1.17 1.42
C VAL A 132 6.76 1.94 0.30
N VAL A 133 6.89 1.34 -0.88
CA VAL A 133 7.50 1.95 -2.06
C VAL A 133 6.47 1.93 -3.17
N TRP A 134 5.80 3.09 -3.39
CA TRP A 134 4.65 3.16 -4.28
C TRP A 134 4.69 4.40 -5.17
N GLY A 135 4.91 4.22 -6.46
CA GLY A 135 4.98 5.29 -7.46
C GLY A 135 4.92 4.75 -8.87
N GLY A 136 4.99 5.64 -9.84
CA GLY A 136 5.01 5.32 -11.26
C GLY A 136 4.02 6.10 -12.12
N PRO A 137 2.82 6.49 -11.64
CA PRO A 137 1.87 7.24 -12.47
C PRO A 137 2.47 8.52 -13.07
N ASN A 138 3.23 9.28 -12.30
CA ASN A 138 3.83 10.55 -12.75
C ASN A 138 4.89 10.38 -13.84
N ASP A 139 5.50 9.21 -13.93
CA ASP A 139 6.43 8.88 -15.02
C ASP A 139 5.71 8.93 -16.38
N PHE A 140 4.50 8.36 -16.45
CA PHE A 140 3.67 8.38 -17.65
C PHE A 140 3.13 9.78 -17.97
N LEU A 141 2.76 10.56 -16.96
CA LEU A 141 2.30 11.94 -17.13
C LEU A 141 3.42 12.83 -17.70
N THR A 142 4.67 12.55 -17.35
CA THR A 142 5.84 13.31 -17.77
C THR A 142 6.38 12.86 -19.12
N ASN A 143 6.53 11.53 -19.32
CA ASN A 143 7.26 10.95 -20.46
C ASN A 143 6.33 10.20 -21.45
N GLY A 144 5.01 10.19 -21.19
CA GLY A 144 4.01 9.52 -22.03
C GLY A 144 3.87 8.03 -21.78
N PHE A 145 2.75 7.48 -22.26
CA PHE A 145 2.38 6.07 -22.11
C PHE A 145 3.14 5.20 -23.10
N THR A 146 4.41 4.89 -22.78
CA THR A 146 5.28 4.04 -23.59
C THR A 146 5.91 2.94 -22.75
N THR A 147 6.34 1.84 -23.38
CA THR A 147 7.08 0.77 -22.70
C THR A 147 8.41 1.27 -22.16
N ALA A 148 9.11 2.16 -22.88
CA ALA A 148 10.37 2.74 -22.41
C ALA A 148 10.19 3.56 -21.11
N THR A 149 9.07 4.28 -20.96
CA THR A 149 8.71 4.97 -19.72
C THR A 149 8.49 3.96 -18.60
N ALA A 150 7.74 2.89 -18.87
CA ALA A 150 7.47 1.83 -17.90
C ALA A 150 8.77 1.11 -17.47
N ASP A 151 9.62 0.73 -18.42
CA ASP A 151 10.90 0.05 -18.15
C ASP A 151 11.80 0.89 -17.23
N THR A 152 11.91 2.19 -17.51
CA THR A 152 12.69 3.11 -16.68
C THR A 152 12.08 3.26 -15.29
N ALA A 153 10.77 3.41 -15.19
CA ALA A 153 10.07 3.55 -13.91
C ALA A 153 10.22 2.29 -13.04
N VAL A 154 10.05 1.12 -13.65
CA VAL A 154 10.25 -0.17 -12.96
C VAL A 154 11.70 -0.31 -12.51
N ALA A 155 12.69 -0.02 -13.36
CA ALA A 155 14.10 -0.09 -13.00
C ALA A 155 14.43 0.82 -11.80
N ASN A 156 13.87 2.03 -11.75
CA ASN A 156 14.03 2.95 -10.62
C ASN A 156 13.45 2.37 -9.32
N LEU A 157 12.22 1.82 -9.36
CA LEU A 157 11.61 1.19 -8.18
C LEU A 157 12.41 -0.01 -7.69
N ILE A 158 12.88 -0.87 -8.61
CA ILE A 158 13.73 -2.02 -8.27
C ILE A 158 15.06 -1.55 -7.66
N GLY A 159 15.62 -0.45 -8.14
CA GLY A 159 16.80 0.19 -7.55
C GLY A 159 16.56 0.62 -6.11
N ILE A 160 15.48 1.37 -5.84
CA ILE A 160 15.10 1.82 -4.49
C ILE A 160 14.90 0.62 -3.55
N VAL A 161 14.16 -0.41 -4.00
CA VAL A 161 13.96 -1.65 -3.24
C VAL A 161 15.28 -2.36 -2.96
N GLY A 162 16.18 -2.41 -3.96
CA GLY A 162 17.52 -2.99 -3.83
C GLY A 162 18.35 -2.27 -2.78
N ASP A 163 18.39 -0.95 -2.82
CA ASP A 163 19.10 -0.11 -1.85
C ASP A 163 18.57 -0.29 -0.43
N LEU A 164 17.25 -0.30 -0.25
CA LEU A 164 16.62 -0.58 1.04
C LEU A 164 17.00 -1.96 1.58
N LYS A 165 17.03 -3.00 0.74
CA LYS A 165 17.47 -4.35 1.14
C LYS A 165 18.95 -4.38 1.51
N LEU A 166 19.81 -3.69 0.78
CA LEU A 166 21.24 -3.56 1.10
C LEU A 166 21.46 -2.85 2.45
N LEU A 167 20.60 -1.90 2.80
CA LEU A 167 20.61 -1.20 4.07
C LEU A 167 19.98 -2.03 5.23
N GLY A 168 19.42 -3.20 4.94
CA GLY A 168 18.91 -4.13 5.96
C GLY A 168 17.39 -4.19 6.10
N ALA A 169 16.61 -3.56 5.20
CA ALA A 169 15.16 -3.65 5.22
C ALA A 169 14.69 -5.10 5.04
N GLN A 170 13.87 -5.58 5.98
CA GLN A 170 13.33 -6.94 6.00
C GLN A 170 11.92 -7.01 5.40
N HIS A 171 11.13 -5.96 5.56
CA HIS A 171 9.73 -5.90 5.15
C HIS A 171 9.53 -4.73 4.21
N ILE A 172 9.22 -5.03 2.95
CA ILE A 172 8.98 -4.03 1.91
C ILE A 172 7.68 -4.41 1.20
N LEU A 173 6.72 -3.48 1.18
CA LEU A 173 5.49 -3.54 0.40
C LEU A 173 5.67 -2.67 -0.83
N VAL A 174 5.42 -3.24 -2.00
CA VAL A 174 5.41 -2.54 -3.28
C VAL A 174 4.02 -2.69 -3.90
N PRO A 175 3.13 -1.71 -3.74
CA PRO A 175 1.88 -1.68 -4.48
C PRO A 175 2.15 -1.48 -5.97
N GLY A 176 1.40 -2.20 -6.81
CA GLY A 176 1.47 -2.03 -8.25
C GLY A 176 0.83 -0.72 -8.74
N MET A 177 0.96 -0.45 -10.02
CA MET A 177 0.26 0.61 -10.72
C MET A 177 -1.24 0.31 -10.72
N PRO A 178 -2.13 1.22 -10.30
CA PRO A 178 -3.56 1.10 -10.54
C PRO A 178 -3.88 1.11 -12.05
N ASP A 179 -5.07 0.72 -12.45
CA ASP A 179 -5.50 0.89 -13.84
C ASP A 179 -5.74 2.36 -14.15
N LEU A 180 -4.75 3.02 -14.74
CA LEU A 180 -4.84 4.44 -15.08
C LEU A 180 -5.98 4.73 -16.09
N GLY A 181 -6.37 3.77 -16.93
CA GLY A 181 -7.49 3.91 -17.85
C GLY A 181 -8.86 3.89 -17.20
N LEU A 182 -8.95 3.62 -15.88
CA LEU A 182 -10.17 3.73 -15.08
C LEU A 182 -10.23 5.02 -14.24
N THR A 183 -9.15 5.81 -14.17
CA THR A 183 -9.19 7.11 -13.51
C THR A 183 -10.07 8.09 -14.31
N PRO A 184 -10.75 9.04 -13.67
CA PRO A 184 -11.66 9.95 -14.38
C PRO A 184 -11.01 10.69 -15.55
N ASP A 185 -9.76 11.14 -15.43
CA ASP A 185 -9.06 11.89 -16.49
C ASP A 185 -8.62 11.01 -17.67
N TYR A 186 -8.50 9.70 -17.46
CA TYR A 186 -8.14 8.73 -18.50
C TYR A 186 -9.23 7.69 -18.76
N LEU A 187 -10.46 7.94 -18.31
CA LEU A 187 -11.55 6.95 -18.40
C LEU A 187 -11.76 6.45 -19.84
N GLY A 188 -11.59 5.13 -20.00
CA GLY A 188 -11.70 4.47 -21.31
C GLY A 188 -10.44 4.56 -22.18
N ASN A 189 -9.34 5.11 -21.68
CA ASN A 189 -8.06 5.13 -22.41
C ASN A 189 -7.40 3.75 -22.33
N THR A 190 -7.59 2.96 -23.39
CA THR A 190 -7.03 1.59 -23.48
C THR A 190 -5.50 1.57 -23.51
N GLY A 191 -4.86 2.65 -23.96
CA GLY A 191 -3.40 2.78 -23.93
C GLY A 191 -2.88 2.94 -22.51
N ALA A 192 -3.57 3.73 -21.66
CA ALA A 192 -3.23 3.88 -20.25
C ALA A 192 -3.40 2.53 -19.51
N THR A 193 -4.52 1.82 -19.72
CA THR A 193 -4.72 0.46 -19.18
C THR A 193 -3.62 -0.50 -19.63
N ALA A 194 -3.29 -0.52 -20.93
CA ALA A 194 -2.27 -1.43 -21.46
C ALA A 194 -0.88 -1.15 -20.83
N MET A 195 -0.54 0.11 -20.61
CA MET A 195 0.73 0.46 -19.96
C MET A 195 0.73 0.17 -18.46
N SER A 196 -0.40 0.31 -17.77
CA SER A 196 -0.52 -0.15 -16.38
C SER A 196 -0.32 -1.68 -16.26
N ILE A 197 -0.88 -2.47 -17.18
CA ILE A 197 -0.66 -3.91 -17.26
C ILE A 197 0.82 -4.23 -17.52
N TYR A 198 1.41 -3.58 -18.51
CA TYR A 198 2.82 -3.81 -18.88
C TYR A 198 3.74 -3.48 -17.70
N PHE A 199 3.58 -2.30 -17.09
CA PHE A 199 4.35 -1.88 -15.91
C PHE A 199 4.27 -2.92 -14.78
N ASN A 200 3.07 -3.38 -14.43
CA ASN A 200 2.88 -4.35 -13.35
C ASN A 200 3.49 -5.72 -13.67
N HIS A 201 3.43 -6.15 -14.93
CA HIS A 201 4.08 -7.37 -15.39
C HIS A 201 5.60 -7.30 -15.20
N GLU A 202 6.23 -6.21 -15.69
CA GLU A 202 7.66 -5.99 -15.56
C GLU A 202 8.07 -5.84 -14.08
N LEU A 203 7.32 -5.07 -13.29
CA LEU A 203 7.58 -4.90 -11.86
C LEU A 203 7.60 -6.24 -11.13
N VAL A 204 6.56 -7.06 -11.29
CA VAL A 204 6.48 -8.37 -10.61
C VAL A 204 7.61 -9.29 -11.04
N SER A 205 8.01 -9.26 -12.33
CA SER A 205 9.07 -10.12 -12.86
C SER A 205 10.45 -9.80 -12.27
N LEU A 206 10.67 -8.55 -11.84
CA LEU A 206 11.96 -8.05 -11.37
C LEU A 206 12.04 -7.85 -9.85
N LEU A 207 10.91 -7.92 -9.14
CA LEU A 207 10.90 -7.77 -7.68
C LEU A 207 11.76 -8.85 -7.00
N PRO A 208 12.67 -8.46 -6.09
CA PRO A 208 13.45 -9.42 -5.34
C PRO A 208 12.58 -10.31 -4.43
N SER A 209 13.04 -11.54 -4.20
CA SER A 209 12.36 -12.45 -3.27
C SER A 209 12.18 -11.83 -1.87
N GLY A 210 11.04 -12.11 -1.24
CA GLY A 210 10.68 -11.61 0.09
C GLY A 210 10.11 -10.17 0.09
N VAL A 211 9.96 -9.53 -1.07
CA VAL A 211 9.18 -8.30 -1.22
C VAL A 211 7.71 -8.65 -1.37
N ILE A 212 6.85 -7.92 -0.68
CA ILE A 212 5.41 -8.09 -0.74
C ILE A 212 4.89 -7.23 -1.90
N TYR A 213 4.34 -7.86 -2.93
CA TYR A 213 3.65 -7.16 -4.01
C TYR A 213 2.14 -7.13 -3.71
N PHE A 214 1.52 -5.95 -3.82
CA PHE A 214 0.08 -5.80 -3.79
C PHE A 214 -0.46 -5.42 -5.17
N ASN A 215 -1.40 -6.17 -5.70
CA ASN A 215 -1.97 -5.95 -7.03
C ASN A 215 -3.06 -4.86 -7.00
N THR A 216 -2.65 -3.60 -6.97
CA THR A 216 -3.55 -2.44 -6.96
C THR A 216 -4.39 -2.35 -8.23
N PHE A 217 -3.87 -2.84 -9.38
CA PHE A 217 -4.60 -2.91 -10.65
C PHE A 217 -5.86 -3.75 -10.52
N ASN A 218 -5.72 -5.01 -10.09
CA ASN A 218 -6.86 -5.91 -9.94
C ASN A 218 -7.84 -5.40 -8.87
N PHE A 219 -7.33 -4.88 -7.76
CA PHE A 219 -8.17 -4.32 -6.71
C PHE A 219 -9.02 -3.15 -7.25
N MET A 220 -8.45 -2.24 -8.01
CA MET A 220 -9.20 -1.13 -8.63
C MET A 220 -10.25 -1.65 -9.62
N GLN A 221 -9.93 -2.67 -10.42
CA GLN A 221 -10.89 -3.33 -11.31
C GLN A 221 -12.09 -3.92 -10.54
N GLU A 222 -11.84 -4.58 -9.40
CA GLU A 222 -12.90 -5.12 -8.52
C GLU A 222 -13.79 -4.00 -7.98
N VAL A 223 -13.20 -2.92 -7.47
CA VAL A 223 -13.94 -1.77 -6.93
C VAL A 223 -14.79 -1.11 -8.01
N VAL A 224 -14.27 -0.93 -9.21
CA VAL A 224 -15.02 -0.32 -10.32
C VAL A 224 -16.13 -1.24 -10.82
N ALA A 225 -15.92 -2.55 -10.83
CA ALA A 225 -16.93 -3.53 -11.26
C ALA A 225 -18.12 -3.64 -10.29
N ASP A 226 -17.89 -3.53 -8.99
CA ASP A 226 -18.94 -3.56 -7.97
C ASP A 226 -18.68 -2.52 -6.87
N GLY A 227 -18.80 -1.23 -7.22
CA GLY A 227 -18.63 -0.13 -6.28
C GLY A 227 -19.50 -0.23 -5.05
N SER A 228 -20.71 -0.79 -5.21
CA SER A 228 -21.68 -0.92 -4.12
C SER A 228 -21.21 -1.85 -3.00
N ALA A 229 -20.44 -2.89 -3.32
CA ALA A 229 -19.83 -3.79 -2.34
C ALA A 229 -18.79 -3.08 -1.46
N PHE A 230 -18.22 -1.97 -1.96
CA PHE A 230 -17.25 -1.13 -1.27
C PHE A 230 -17.84 0.17 -0.70
N GLY A 231 -19.18 0.38 -0.83
CA GLY A 231 -19.87 1.57 -0.34
C GLY A 231 -19.91 2.75 -1.32
N PHE A 232 -19.39 2.58 -2.55
CA PHE A 232 -19.40 3.62 -3.56
C PHE A 232 -20.63 3.55 -4.46
N THR A 233 -21.22 4.72 -4.72
CA THR A 233 -22.28 4.89 -5.75
C THR A 233 -21.71 5.52 -7.02
N ASN A 234 -20.48 6.03 -6.97
CA ASN A 234 -19.79 6.63 -8.08
C ASN A 234 -18.32 6.18 -8.11
N VAL A 235 -17.92 5.49 -9.19
CA VAL A 235 -16.59 4.90 -9.36
C VAL A 235 -15.84 5.41 -10.60
N ASN A 236 -16.39 6.41 -11.31
CA ASN A 236 -15.84 6.85 -12.59
C ASN A 236 -15.84 8.37 -12.83
N THR A 237 -16.38 9.17 -11.90
CA THR A 237 -16.31 10.62 -11.98
C THR A 237 -15.71 11.20 -10.70
N PRO A 238 -15.04 12.36 -10.76
CA PRO A 238 -14.46 12.97 -9.58
C PRO A 238 -15.51 13.59 -8.66
N CYS A 239 -15.29 13.55 -7.35
CA CYS A 239 -16.08 14.29 -6.37
C CYS A 239 -15.74 15.80 -6.42
N PHE A 240 -14.47 16.13 -6.58
CA PHE A 240 -13.99 17.49 -6.83
C PHE A 240 -13.62 17.66 -8.31
N ASN A 241 -14.39 18.44 -9.04
CA ASN A 241 -14.20 18.66 -10.48
C ASN A 241 -13.33 19.87 -10.82
N GLY A 242 -12.55 20.37 -9.86
CA GLY A 242 -11.73 21.58 -9.99
C GLY A 242 -12.47 22.88 -9.64
N ILE A 243 -13.80 22.85 -9.45
CA ILE A 243 -14.64 24.02 -9.14
C ILE A 243 -15.52 23.73 -7.92
N THR A 244 -16.20 22.60 -7.94
CA THR A 244 -17.17 22.23 -6.90
C THR A 244 -16.88 20.84 -6.33
N VAL A 245 -17.19 20.67 -5.06
CA VAL A 245 -17.13 19.39 -4.36
C VAL A 245 -18.51 18.76 -4.36
N CYS A 246 -18.59 17.46 -4.57
CA CYS A 246 -19.83 16.68 -4.49
C CYS A 246 -20.43 16.71 -3.06
N ALA A 247 -21.72 16.40 -2.94
CA ALA A 247 -22.41 16.46 -1.64
C ALA A 247 -21.98 15.36 -0.66
N ASN A 248 -21.60 14.18 -1.18
CA ASN A 248 -21.28 12.99 -0.37
C ASN A 248 -19.95 12.36 -0.84
N PRO A 249 -18.78 12.91 -0.45
CA PRO A 249 -17.49 12.42 -0.89
C PRO A 249 -17.23 10.93 -0.60
N ASP A 250 -17.75 10.42 0.53
CA ASP A 250 -17.56 9.02 0.94
C ASP A 250 -18.24 8.00 0.01
N GLN A 251 -19.11 8.47 -0.90
CA GLN A 251 -19.76 7.64 -1.92
C GLN A 251 -19.03 7.63 -3.26
N TYR A 252 -17.90 8.34 -3.36
CA TYR A 252 -17.08 8.42 -4.57
C TYR A 252 -15.78 7.68 -4.40
N LEU A 253 -15.38 6.93 -5.43
CA LEU A 253 -14.06 6.29 -5.48
C LEU A 253 -12.96 7.36 -5.62
N PHE A 254 -13.18 8.35 -6.49
CA PHE A 254 -12.18 9.37 -6.82
C PHE A 254 -12.52 10.72 -6.20
N TRP A 255 -11.48 11.35 -5.60
CA TRP A 255 -11.55 12.73 -5.14
C TRP A 255 -11.50 13.72 -6.31
N ASP A 256 -10.51 13.55 -7.19
CA ASP A 256 -10.31 14.36 -8.40
C ASP A 256 -10.14 13.48 -9.66
N GLY A 257 -9.48 13.98 -10.70
CA GLY A 257 -9.26 13.24 -11.95
C GLY A 257 -8.38 11.98 -11.83
N PHE A 258 -7.65 11.83 -10.71
CA PHE A 258 -6.67 10.75 -10.51
C PHE A 258 -6.74 10.09 -9.13
N HIS A 259 -6.91 10.91 -8.08
CA HIS A 259 -6.65 10.51 -6.72
C HIS A 259 -7.90 9.91 -6.07
N PRO A 260 -7.73 8.92 -5.19
CA PRO A 260 -8.83 8.34 -4.43
C PRO A 260 -9.39 9.35 -3.41
N THR A 261 -10.65 9.14 -3.01
CA THR A 261 -11.18 9.76 -1.78
C THR A 261 -10.57 9.09 -0.55
N THR A 262 -10.59 9.79 0.59
CA THR A 262 -10.17 9.20 1.87
C THR A 262 -10.97 7.93 2.23
N ALA A 263 -12.23 7.82 1.80
CA ALA A 263 -13.02 6.60 1.95
C ALA A 263 -12.41 5.42 1.17
N ALA A 264 -11.91 5.67 -0.04
CA ALA A 264 -11.18 4.67 -0.83
C ALA A 264 -9.81 4.34 -0.22
N ASP A 265 -9.12 5.35 0.31
CA ASP A 265 -7.84 5.18 1.01
C ASP A 265 -7.95 4.26 2.24
N VAL A 266 -9.02 4.40 3.05
CA VAL A 266 -9.30 3.50 4.19
C VAL A 266 -9.44 2.05 3.73
N ILE A 267 -10.20 1.81 2.65
CA ILE A 267 -10.44 0.46 2.14
C ILE A 267 -9.13 -0.14 1.62
N LEU A 268 -8.36 0.64 0.85
CA LEU A 268 -7.07 0.20 0.31
C LEU A 268 -6.06 -0.09 1.42
N ALA A 269 -6.01 0.75 2.47
CA ALA A 269 -5.16 0.52 3.63
C ALA A 269 -5.48 -0.80 4.33
N GLY A 270 -6.76 -1.15 4.46
CA GLY A 270 -7.19 -2.45 4.99
C GLY A 270 -6.74 -3.64 4.12
N GLN A 271 -6.60 -3.45 2.80
CA GLN A 271 -6.04 -4.48 1.92
C GLN A 271 -4.50 -4.57 2.06
N PHE A 272 -3.82 -3.44 2.20
CA PHE A 272 -2.38 -3.40 2.47
C PHE A 272 -2.06 -4.08 3.81
N GLU A 273 -2.84 -3.78 4.87
CA GLU A 273 -2.71 -4.44 6.17
C GLU A 273 -2.79 -5.95 6.05
N LYS A 274 -3.80 -6.47 5.34
CA LYS A 274 -3.93 -7.92 5.10
C LYS A 274 -2.73 -8.50 4.36
N ALA A 275 -2.18 -7.76 3.39
CA ALA A 275 -1.02 -8.21 2.63
C ALA A 275 0.26 -8.29 3.48
N VAL A 276 0.45 -7.36 4.42
CA VAL A 276 1.68 -7.27 5.23
C VAL A 276 1.58 -8.03 6.56
N THR A 277 0.36 -8.35 7.02
CA THR A 277 0.16 -9.19 8.20
C THR A 277 -0.09 -10.63 7.76
N PRO A 278 0.89 -11.55 7.95
CA PRO A 278 0.65 -12.95 7.64
C PRO A 278 -0.61 -13.42 8.37
N GLU A 279 -1.49 -14.13 7.66
CA GLU A 279 -2.60 -14.77 8.35
C GLU A 279 -2.04 -15.54 9.56
N PRO A 280 -2.59 -15.37 10.75
CA PRO A 280 -2.11 -16.12 11.90
C PRO A 280 -2.06 -17.58 11.49
N SER A 281 -0.96 -18.26 11.80
CA SER A 281 -0.83 -19.72 11.64
C SER A 281 -1.89 -20.49 12.45
N THR A 282 -2.95 -19.81 12.84
CA THR A 282 -4.15 -20.28 13.53
C THR A 282 -4.76 -21.48 12.80
N PHE A 283 -4.81 -21.43 11.45
CA PHE A 283 -5.27 -22.60 10.68
C PHE A 283 -4.30 -23.77 10.74
N LEU A 284 -3.00 -23.54 10.74
CA LEU A 284 -1.98 -24.58 10.91
C LEU A 284 -1.98 -25.11 12.35
N MET A 285 -2.10 -24.23 13.34
CA MET A 285 -2.19 -24.60 14.76
C MET A 285 -3.52 -25.30 15.06
N LEU A 286 -4.63 -24.85 14.48
CA LEU A 286 -5.92 -25.54 14.61
C LEU A 286 -5.87 -26.93 13.95
N GLY A 287 -5.30 -27.04 12.76
CA GLY A 287 -5.12 -28.31 12.05
C GLY A 287 -4.23 -29.29 12.83
N THR A 288 -3.10 -28.83 13.36
CA THR A 288 -2.20 -29.66 14.19
C THR A 288 -2.83 -29.99 15.55
N GLY A 289 -3.59 -29.07 16.15
CA GLY A 289 -4.34 -29.30 17.38
C GLY A 289 -5.43 -30.37 17.21
N ILE A 290 -6.20 -30.29 16.12
CA ILE A 290 -7.24 -31.29 15.79
C ILE A 290 -6.59 -32.64 15.47
N ALA A 291 -5.50 -32.68 14.72
CA ALA A 291 -4.77 -33.92 14.42
C ALA A 291 -4.19 -34.58 15.70
N GLY A 292 -3.66 -33.75 16.61
CA GLY A 292 -3.18 -34.20 17.94
C GLY A 292 -4.30 -34.79 18.80
N LEU A 293 -5.47 -34.12 18.84
CA LEU A 293 -6.65 -34.62 19.56
C LEU A 293 -7.19 -35.93 18.96
N ALA A 294 -7.25 -36.06 17.65
CA ALA A 294 -7.66 -37.26 16.94
C ALA A 294 -6.70 -38.43 17.25
N GLY A 295 -5.39 -38.16 17.33
CA GLY A 295 -4.38 -39.16 17.71
C GLY A 295 -4.54 -39.67 19.15
N VAL A 296 -4.82 -38.79 20.11
CA VAL A 296 -5.08 -39.14 21.52
C VAL A 296 -6.39 -39.93 21.66
N LEU A 297 -7.46 -39.55 20.97
CA LEU A 297 -8.72 -40.27 20.95
C LEU A 297 -8.58 -41.67 20.35
N LYS A 298 -7.86 -41.81 19.25
CA LYS A 298 -7.60 -43.13 18.61
C LYS A 298 -6.84 -44.06 19.55
N ARG A 299 -5.82 -43.59 20.29
CA ARG A 299 -5.09 -44.39 21.28
C ARG A 299 -5.99 -44.83 22.43
N LYS A 300 -6.94 -43.99 22.91
CA LYS A 300 -7.84 -44.37 23.99
C LYS A 300 -8.94 -45.35 23.59
N LEU A 301 -9.31 -45.39 22.31
CA LEU A 301 -10.33 -46.30 21.77
C LEU A 301 -9.72 -47.67 21.36
N SER A 302 -8.39 -47.73 21.24
CA SER A 302 -7.65 -48.95 20.86
C SER A 302 -7.02 -49.67 22.06
N ALA A 303 -7.14 -49.12 23.27
CA ALA A 303 -6.71 -49.67 24.56
C ALA A 303 -7.93 -50.10 25.40
#